data_8fdc01e267671ad971cfbe13d609fe96
#
_entry.id   8fdc01e267671ad971cfbe13d609fe96
#
_cell.length_a   1.000
_cell.length_b   1.000
_cell.length_c   1.000
_cell.angle_alpha   90.00
_cell.angle_beta   90.00
_cell.angle_gamma   90.00
#
_symmetry.space_group_name_H-M   'P 1'
#
loop_
_entity.id
_entity.type
_entity.pdbx_description
1 polymer ?
#
loop_
_entity_poly.entity_id
_entity_poly.type
_entity_poly.pdbx_seq_one_letter_code
_entity_poly.pdbx_strand_id
1 'polypeptide(L)'
;MFFTYCQAQNDVIAENHNQENIINKYLKNGAWNYHYLTKEWEAWIDKGIEEDSTIAYLWQQKALPFWKQKKYQLAITYYNKAVAFDNQEWLSRLAFLKCIFAKDYNGSLTDLSTYKAAYGSIYEQDHSLEFYMGICYLQLNQFDDAFKVLKENIQYQEKEYGAGWVHYLDRYYLGIAYYEKNDYTLAIAEFDKALKEYSNFSDAQYYKSICLNYLGQKEAAKVLMGTGKVNYENGFTFNEDSNKYENYPYQLTWQWQTAQLMLN
;
A
#
# COMPACT_ATOMS: atom_id res chain seq x y z
N MET A 1 -9.17 -23.22 39.10
CA MET A 1 -8.45 -22.67 37.94
C MET A 1 -8.88 -23.30 36.60
N PHE A 2 -9.12 -24.60 36.47
CA PHE A 2 -9.57 -25.22 35.20
C PHE A 2 -11.00 -24.84 34.78
N PHE A 3 -11.93 -24.68 35.72
CA PHE A 3 -13.32 -24.32 35.41
C PHE A 3 -13.48 -22.91 34.82
N THR A 4 -12.69 -21.93 35.27
CA THR A 4 -12.72 -20.56 34.75
C THR A 4 -12.14 -20.47 33.33
N TYR A 5 -11.16 -21.30 32.98
CA TYR A 5 -10.57 -21.31 31.65
C TYR A 5 -11.52 -21.93 30.60
N CYS A 6 -12.18 -23.04 30.91
CA CYS A 6 -13.21 -23.64 30.03
C CYS A 6 -14.41 -22.73 29.84
N GLN A 7 -14.82 -21.97 30.85
CA GLN A 7 -15.94 -21.04 30.73
C GLN A 7 -15.57 -19.86 29.83
N ALA A 8 -14.39 -19.29 30.00
CA ALA A 8 -13.90 -18.20 29.12
C ALA A 8 -13.75 -18.62 27.66
N GLN A 9 -13.29 -19.85 27.39
CA GLN A 9 -13.24 -20.38 26.02
C GLN A 9 -14.64 -20.58 25.41
N ASN A 10 -15.59 -21.10 26.20
CA ASN A 10 -16.97 -21.29 25.73
C ASN A 10 -17.67 -19.94 25.47
N ASP A 11 -17.40 -18.91 26.29
CA ASP A 11 -17.95 -17.57 26.13
C ASP A 11 -17.40 -16.92 24.86
N VAL A 12 -16.10 -17.04 24.56
CA VAL A 12 -15.47 -16.54 23.33
C VAL A 12 -16.02 -17.27 22.08
N ILE A 13 -16.21 -18.59 22.15
CA ILE A 13 -16.80 -19.37 21.04
C ILE A 13 -18.24 -18.95 20.81
N ALA A 14 -19.04 -18.73 21.85
CA ALA A 14 -20.43 -18.30 21.76
C ALA A 14 -20.52 -16.87 21.20
N GLU A 15 -19.65 -15.97 21.62
CA GLU A 15 -19.56 -14.59 21.11
C GLU A 15 -19.19 -14.56 19.62
N ASN A 16 -18.17 -15.31 19.20
CA ASN A 16 -17.81 -15.45 17.80
C ASN A 16 -18.96 -16.02 16.95
N HIS A 17 -19.70 -16.98 17.45
CA HIS A 17 -20.85 -17.56 16.76
C HIS A 17 -22.00 -16.53 16.60
N ASN A 18 -22.24 -15.69 17.62
CA ASN A 18 -23.22 -14.63 17.57
C ASN A 18 -22.83 -13.56 16.53
N GLN A 19 -21.58 -13.11 16.55
CA GLN A 19 -21.07 -12.13 15.57
C GLN A 19 -21.15 -12.66 14.13
N GLU A 20 -20.81 -13.93 13.91
CA GLU A 20 -20.96 -14.58 12.59
C GLU A 20 -22.40 -14.60 12.10
N ASN A 21 -23.38 -14.86 12.98
CA ASN A 21 -24.79 -14.81 12.64
C ASN A 21 -25.24 -13.39 12.24
N ILE A 22 -24.76 -12.36 12.95
CA ILE A 22 -25.05 -10.96 12.65
C ILE A 22 -24.44 -10.57 11.31
N ILE A 23 -23.16 -10.94 11.05
CA ILE A 23 -22.50 -10.73 9.77
C ILE A 23 -23.29 -11.39 8.63
N ASN A 24 -23.68 -12.66 8.78
CA ASN A 24 -24.46 -13.37 7.78
C ASN A 24 -25.81 -12.68 7.52
N LYS A 25 -26.51 -12.24 8.58
CA LYS A 25 -27.80 -11.56 8.47
C LYS A 25 -27.71 -10.21 7.76
N TYR A 26 -26.77 -9.35 8.14
CA TYR A 26 -26.72 -7.96 7.68
C TYR A 26 -25.79 -7.72 6.50
N LEU A 27 -24.76 -8.53 6.30
CA LEU A 27 -23.92 -8.42 5.10
C LEU A 27 -24.36 -9.42 4.03
N LYS A 28 -24.24 -10.72 4.26
CA LYS A 28 -24.45 -11.73 3.24
C LYS A 28 -25.89 -11.79 2.73
N ASN A 29 -26.87 -11.74 3.64
CA ASN A 29 -28.30 -11.74 3.32
C ASN A 29 -28.89 -10.32 3.28
N GLY A 30 -28.08 -9.29 3.46
CA GLY A 30 -28.45 -7.87 3.50
C GLY A 30 -27.67 -7.03 2.52
N ALA A 31 -26.68 -6.30 3.02
CA ALA A 31 -25.95 -5.27 2.27
C ALA A 31 -25.34 -5.76 0.94
N TRP A 32 -24.74 -6.95 0.91
CA TRP A 32 -24.07 -7.48 -0.30
C TRP A 32 -25.01 -7.79 -1.48
N ASN A 33 -26.32 -7.73 -1.28
CA ASN A 33 -27.28 -7.81 -2.37
C ASN A 33 -27.50 -6.46 -3.07
N TYR A 34 -26.86 -5.40 -2.61
CA TYR A 34 -26.95 -4.05 -3.15
C TYR A 34 -25.57 -3.53 -3.53
N HIS A 35 -25.52 -2.59 -4.45
CA HIS A 35 -24.28 -1.90 -4.76
C HIS A 35 -23.85 -1.03 -3.57
N TYR A 36 -22.55 -1.03 -3.22
CA TYR A 36 -22.01 -0.35 -2.02
C TYR A 36 -22.21 1.17 -1.97
N LEU A 37 -22.64 1.81 -3.06
CA LEU A 37 -22.99 3.24 -3.10
C LEU A 37 -24.48 3.52 -2.88
N THR A 38 -25.30 2.50 -2.61
CA THR A 38 -26.75 2.67 -2.41
C THR A 38 -27.10 2.91 -0.94
N LYS A 39 -28.26 3.54 -0.71
CA LYS A 39 -28.76 3.75 0.65
C LYS A 39 -29.16 2.44 1.32
N GLU A 40 -29.56 1.45 0.55
CA GLU A 40 -29.90 0.11 1.03
C GLU A 40 -28.67 -0.57 1.63
N TRP A 41 -27.50 -0.48 0.97
CA TRP A 41 -26.25 -0.96 1.54
C TRP A 41 -25.97 -0.32 2.91
N GLU A 42 -26.03 1.00 2.98
CA GLU A 42 -25.75 1.75 4.22
C GLU A 42 -26.75 1.35 5.33
N ALA A 43 -28.05 1.29 5.00
CA ALA A 43 -29.09 0.95 5.95
C ALA A 43 -28.97 -0.47 6.53
N TRP A 44 -28.52 -1.44 5.74
CA TRP A 44 -28.24 -2.79 6.23
C TRP A 44 -27.05 -2.83 7.18
N ILE A 45 -25.99 -2.11 6.87
CA ILE A 45 -24.80 -2.02 7.72
C ILE A 45 -25.14 -1.33 9.04
N ASP A 46 -25.90 -0.23 9.00
CA ASP A 46 -26.30 0.50 10.21
C ASP A 46 -27.12 -0.38 11.14
N LYS A 47 -28.07 -1.16 10.63
CA LYS A 47 -28.82 -2.14 11.43
C LYS A 47 -27.93 -3.20 12.08
N GLY A 48 -26.89 -3.66 11.35
CA GLY A 48 -25.91 -4.58 11.93
C GLY A 48 -25.11 -3.96 13.06
N ILE A 49 -24.69 -2.70 12.90
CA ILE A 49 -23.99 -1.93 13.94
C ILE A 49 -24.90 -1.62 15.13
N GLU A 50 -26.20 -1.38 14.90
CA GLU A 50 -27.18 -1.19 15.97
C GLU A 50 -27.40 -2.47 16.78
N GLU A 51 -27.36 -3.64 16.13
CA GLU A 51 -27.51 -4.93 16.83
C GLU A 51 -26.23 -5.28 17.62
N ASP A 52 -25.05 -5.09 17.03
CA ASP A 52 -23.76 -5.25 17.70
C ASP A 52 -22.70 -4.31 17.13
N SER A 53 -22.42 -3.23 17.86
CA SER A 53 -21.42 -2.23 17.46
C SER A 53 -19.97 -2.66 17.67
N THR A 54 -19.72 -3.83 18.26
CA THR A 54 -18.37 -4.32 18.52
C THR A 54 -17.79 -5.09 17.33
N ILE A 55 -18.60 -5.43 16.33
CA ILE A 55 -18.17 -6.15 15.14
C ILE A 55 -17.35 -5.25 14.23
N ALA A 56 -16.02 -5.38 14.29
CA ALA A 56 -15.06 -4.59 13.52
C ALA A 56 -15.35 -4.60 12.01
N TYR A 57 -15.73 -5.74 11.46
CA TYR A 57 -16.00 -5.92 10.04
C TYR A 57 -17.16 -5.05 9.54
N LEU A 58 -18.19 -4.81 10.34
CA LEU A 58 -19.29 -3.91 9.95
C LEU A 58 -18.81 -2.46 9.79
N TRP A 59 -17.93 -1.99 10.64
CA TRP A 59 -17.34 -0.66 10.53
C TRP A 59 -16.43 -0.53 9.31
N GLN A 60 -15.65 -1.57 9.00
CA GLN A 60 -14.86 -1.61 7.77
C GLN A 60 -15.77 -1.55 6.53
N GLN A 61 -16.87 -2.32 6.51
CA GLN A 61 -17.83 -2.28 5.42
C GLN A 61 -18.53 -0.92 5.31
N LYS A 62 -18.82 -0.26 6.44
CA LYS A 62 -19.34 1.13 6.45
C LYS A 62 -18.34 2.12 5.86
N ALA A 63 -17.05 1.92 6.06
CA ALA A 63 -16.00 2.78 5.49
C ALA A 63 -15.84 2.62 3.96
N LEU A 64 -16.15 1.44 3.40
CA LEU A 64 -15.87 1.08 2.00
C LEU A 64 -16.42 2.08 0.97
N PRO A 65 -17.69 2.53 1.01
CA PRO A 65 -18.23 3.49 0.06
C PRO A 65 -17.46 4.82 0.04
N PHE A 66 -16.99 5.24 1.20
CA PHE A 66 -16.27 6.51 1.35
C PHE A 66 -14.86 6.43 0.77
N TRP A 67 -14.17 5.29 0.90
CA TRP A 67 -12.91 5.03 0.19
C TRP A 67 -13.10 5.11 -1.32
N LYS A 68 -14.12 4.45 -1.85
CA LYS A 68 -14.42 4.44 -3.29
C LYS A 68 -14.85 5.80 -3.83
N GLN A 69 -15.41 6.67 -2.98
CA GLN A 69 -15.79 8.05 -3.33
C GLN A 69 -14.67 9.07 -3.05
N LYS A 70 -13.47 8.63 -2.65
CA LYS A 70 -12.34 9.49 -2.27
C LYS A 70 -12.63 10.43 -1.09
N LYS A 71 -13.61 10.10 -0.25
CA LYS A 71 -13.96 10.81 0.99
C LYS A 71 -13.11 10.26 2.17
N TYR A 72 -11.80 10.38 2.04
CA TYR A 72 -10.85 9.65 2.87
C TYR A 72 -10.96 9.97 4.36
N GLN A 73 -11.16 11.23 4.75
CA GLN A 73 -11.30 11.59 6.17
C GLN A 73 -12.49 10.89 6.84
N LEU A 74 -13.61 10.80 6.13
CA LEU A 74 -14.79 10.11 6.64
C LEU A 74 -14.57 8.58 6.67
N ALA A 75 -13.95 8.03 5.63
CA ALA A 75 -13.56 6.63 5.59
C ALA A 75 -12.65 6.24 6.76
N ILE A 76 -11.63 7.05 7.04
CA ILE A 76 -10.71 6.85 8.18
C ILE A 76 -11.47 6.88 9.51
N THR A 77 -12.46 7.78 9.65
CA THR A 77 -13.27 7.87 10.88
C THR A 77 -13.98 6.55 11.19
N TYR A 78 -14.60 5.93 10.18
CA TYR A 78 -15.25 4.63 10.35
C TYR A 78 -14.26 3.48 10.48
N TYR A 79 -13.17 3.51 9.71
CA TYR A 79 -12.14 2.48 9.76
C TYR A 79 -11.42 2.43 11.12
N ASN A 80 -11.23 3.59 11.77
CA ASN A 80 -10.71 3.65 13.14
C ASN A 80 -11.60 2.93 14.15
N LYS A 81 -12.92 2.82 13.90
CA LYS A 81 -13.80 1.98 14.73
C LYS A 81 -13.51 0.50 14.53
N ALA A 82 -13.28 0.07 13.29
CA ALA A 82 -12.86 -1.32 13.03
C ALA A 82 -11.54 -1.64 13.75
N VAL A 83 -10.53 -0.75 13.65
CA VAL A 83 -9.25 -0.91 14.33
C VAL A 83 -9.40 -0.94 15.87
N ALA A 84 -10.32 -0.16 16.43
CA ALA A 84 -10.56 -0.14 17.88
C ALA A 84 -11.14 -1.47 18.41
N PHE A 85 -11.89 -2.20 17.59
CA PHE A 85 -12.48 -3.49 17.96
C PHE A 85 -11.61 -4.68 17.56
N ASP A 86 -10.82 -4.57 16.47
CA ASP A 86 -9.87 -5.59 16.05
C ASP A 86 -8.63 -4.92 15.41
N ASN A 87 -7.67 -4.61 16.27
CA ASN A 87 -6.45 -3.93 15.88
C ASN A 87 -5.56 -4.83 15.00
N GLN A 88 -5.48 -6.12 15.31
CA GLN A 88 -4.62 -7.05 14.60
C GLN A 88 -5.06 -7.26 13.15
N GLU A 89 -6.35 -7.33 12.90
CA GLU A 89 -6.87 -7.52 11.54
C GLU A 89 -6.85 -6.22 10.71
N TRP A 90 -7.12 -5.05 11.33
CA TRP A 90 -7.47 -3.85 10.55
C TRP A 90 -6.42 -2.74 10.53
N LEU A 91 -5.44 -2.72 11.46
CA LEU A 91 -4.50 -1.60 11.54
C LEU A 91 -3.54 -1.54 10.35
N SER A 92 -3.00 -2.70 9.90
CA SER A 92 -2.11 -2.74 8.73
C SER A 92 -2.82 -2.29 7.45
N ARG A 93 -4.08 -2.71 7.28
CA ARG A 93 -4.91 -2.30 6.14
C ARG A 93 -5.24 -0.81 6.17
N LEU A 94 -5.54 -0.25 7.35
CA LEU A 94 -5.74 1.19 7.49
C LEU A 94 -4.46 1.96 7.14
N ALA A 95 -3.31 1.46 7.59
CA ALA A 95 -2.02 2.07 7.30
C ALA A 95 -1.72 2.09 5.78
N PHE A 96 -1.94 0.97 5.09
CA PHE A 96 -1.88 0.89 3.62
C PHE A 96 -2.82 1.92 2.96
N LEU A 97 -4.07 1.98 3.39
CA LEU A 97 -5.06 2.92 2.84
C LEU A 97 -4.67 4.39 3.09
N LYS A 98 -4.10 4.70 4.26
CA LYS A 98 -3.54 6.03 4.54
C LYS A 98 -2.37 6.36 3.62
N CYS A 99 -1.44 5.41 3.40
CA CYS A 99 -0.28 5.59 2.54
C CYS A 99 -0.69 5.83 1.08
N ILE A 100 -1.42 4.90 0.49
CA ILE A 100 -1.67 4.88 -0.96
C ILE A 100 -2.87 5.73 -1.37
N PHE A 101 -3.95 5.74 -0.58
CA PHE A 101 -5.18 6.46 -0.95
C PHE A 101 -5.23 7.86 -0.36
N ALA A 102 -5.14 7.98 0.95
CA ALA A 102 -5.31 9.27 1.64
C ALA A 102 -4.07 10.18 1.58
N LYS A 103 -2.89 9.63 1.23
CA LYS A 103 -1.60 10.32 1.26
C LYS A 103 -1.26 10.88 2.65
N ASP A 104 -1.82 10.27 3.69
CA ASP A 104 -1.50 10.58 5.09
C ASP A 104 -0.28 9.76 5.54
N TYR A 105 0.90 10.19 5.11
CA TYR A 105 2.14 9.45 5.32
C TYR A 105 2.56 9.39 6.79
N ASN A 106 2.31 10.46 7.56
CA ASN A 106 2.59 10.48 9.01
C ASN A 106 1.67 9.52 9.77
N GLY A 107 0.37 9.57 9.47
CA GLY A 107 -0.61 8.65 10.05
C GLY A 107 -0.33 7.21 9.67
N SER A 108 0.07 6.95 8.42
CA SER A 108 0.46 5.62 7.95
C SER A 108 1.69 5.09 8.69
N LEU A 109 2.78 5.89 8.79
CA LEU A 109 3.99 5.50 9.53
C LEU A 109 3.71 5.17 10.99
N THR A 110 2.84 5.94 11.65
CA THR A 110 2.43 5.69 13.02
C THR A 110 1.75 4.33 13.14
N ASP A 111 0.79 4.05 12.27
CA ASP A 111 0.04 2.80 12.28
C ASP A 111 0.93 1.60 11.92
N LEU A 112 1.79 1.71 10.88
CA LEU A 112 2.74 0.66 10.48
C LEU A 112 3.72 0.33 11.60
N SER A 113 4.26 1.35 12.27
CA SER A 113 5.19 1.18 13.37
C SER A 113 4.52 0.54 14.59
N THR A 114 3.29 0.96 14.89
CA THR A 114 2.48 0.40 15.98
C THR A 114 2.16 -1.08 15.71
N TYR A 115 1.70 -1.38 14.50
CA TYR A 115 1.41 -2.76 14.10
C TYR A 115 2.66 -3.65 14.20
N LYS A 116 3.77 -3.20 13.61
CA LYS A 116 5.04 -3.95 13.60
C LYS A 116 5.56 -4.21 15.00
N ALA A 117 5.46 -3.25 15.90
CA ALA A 117 5.88 -3.39 17.29
C ALA A 117 5.03 -4.41 18.07
N ALA A 118 3.72 -4.49 17.78
CA ALA A 118 2.80 -5.36 18.47
C ALA A 118 2.77 -6.79 17.91
N TYR A 119 2.85 -6.94 16.58
CA TYR A 119 2.56 -8.19 15.88
C TYR A 119 3.68 -8.68 14.95
N GLY A 120 4.75 -7.90 14.77
CA GLY A 120 5.80 -8.20 13.79
C GLY A 120 5.47 -7.69 12.39
N SER A 121 6.36 -8.00 11.43
CA SER A 121 6.14 -7.64 10.03
C SER A 121 5.28 -8.67 9.33
N ILE A 122 4.37 -8.17 8.48
CA ILE A 122 3.50 -8.97 7.60
C ILE A 122 3.52 -8.41 6.19
N TYR A 123 2.87 -9.11 5.27
CA TYR A 123 2.53 -8.61 3.94
C TYR A 123 1.09 -8.09 3.94
N GLU A 124 0.90 -6.89 3.41
CA GLU A 124 -0.41 -6.27 3.17
C GLU A 124 -0.48 -5.90 1.68
N GLN A 125 -1.51 -6.38 0.95
CA GLN A 125 -1.64 -6.13 -0.48
C GLN A 125 -0.33 -6.44 -1.25
N ASP A 126 0.20 -7.65 -1.07
CA ASP A 126 1.40 -8.18 -1.73
C ASP A 126 2.75 -7.54 -1.35
N HIS A 127 2.76 -6.53 -0.49
CA HIS A 127 3.98 -5.86 -0.03
C HIS A 127 4.15 -5.92 1.50
N SER A 128 5.40 -5.91 1.95
CA SER A 128 5.74 -5.85 3.38
C SER A 128 5.37 -4.49 4.00
N LEU A 129 5.23 -4.44 5.33
CA LEU A 129 5.04 -3.16 6.02
C LEU A 129 6.21 -2.21 5.77
N GLU A 130 7.43 -2.74 5.68
CA GLU A 130 8.66 -2.00 5.41
C GLU A 130 8.63 -1.31 4.04
N PHE A 131 8.01 -1.92 3.04
CA PHE A 131 7.78 -1.31 1.74
C PHE A 131 6.95 -0.02 1.87
N TYR A 132 5.82 -0.08 2.57
CA TYR A 132 4.99 1.12 2.79
C TYR A 132 5.66 2.15 3.70
N MET A 133 6.42 1.72 4.71
CA MET A 133 7.23 2.64 5.53
C MET A 133 8.25 3.38 4.67
N GLY A 134 8.92 2.69 3.75
CA GLY A 134 9.85 3.28 2.80
C GLY A 134 9.20 4.34 1.92
N ILE A 135 8.03 4.07 1.37
CA ILE A 135 7.23 5.03 0.58
C ILE A 135 6.87 6.26 1.43
N CYS A 136 6.40 6.05 2.66
CA CYS A 136 6.04 7.15 3.54
C CYS A 136 7.26 8.03 3.86
N TYR A 137 8.41 7.45 4.20
CA TYR A 137 9.65 8.18 4.45
C TYR A 137 10.10 8.99 3.22
N LEU A 138 10.02 8.41 2.01
CA LEU A 138 10.33 9.13 0.77
C LEU A 138 9.45 10.37 0.60
N GLN A 139 8.16 10.24 0.83
CA GLN A 139 7.20 11.34 0.69
C GLN A 139 7.35 12.41 1.78
N LEU A 140 7.94 12.07 2.91
CA LEU A 140 8.27 13.00 4.00
C LEU A 140 9.68 13.59 3.88
N ASN A 141 10.39 13.33 2.77
CA ASN A 141 11.78 13.74 2.54
C ASN A 141 12.76 13.19 3.60
N GLN A 142 12.43 12.09 4.24
CA GLN A 142 13.27 11.37 5.21
C GLN A 142 14.06 10.27 4.46
N PHE A 143 14.94 10.72 3.55
CA PHE A 143 15.58 9.84 2.57
C PHE A 143 16.53 8.80 3.19
N ASP A 144 17.18 9.15 4.31
CA ASP A 144 18.06 8.20 5.03
C ASP A 144 17.26 7.07 5.67
N ASP A 145 16.09 7.38 6.27
CA ASP A 145 15.20 6.38 6.86
C ASP A 145 14.56 5.52 5.78
N ALA A 146 14.12 6.13 4.67
CA ALA A 146 13.61 5.40 3.50
C ALA A 146 14.64 4.41 2.97
N PHE A 147 15.87 4.88 2.72
CA PHE A 147 16.97 4.04 2.26
C PHE A 147 17.23 2.86 3.21
N LYS A 148 17.30 3.14 4.51
CA LYS A 148 17.59 2.12 5.51
C LYS A 148 16.53 1.03 5.51
N VAL A 149 15.26 1.41 5.65
CA VAL A 149 14.17 0.44 5.77
C VAL A 149 13.98 -0.39 4.49
N LEU A 150 14.06 0.24 3.31
CA LEU A 150 13.92 -0.47 2.03
C LEU A 150 15.09 -1.42 1.77
N LYS A 151 16.32 -1.00 2.07
CA LYS A 151 17.51 -1.83 1.92
C LYS A 151 17.47 -3.04 2.85
N GLU A 152 17.16 -2.83 4.12
CA GLU A 152 17.05 -3.91 5.11
C GLU A 152 15.96 -4.92 4.72
N ASN A 153 14.80 -4.43 4.26
CA ASN A 153 13.71 -5.26 3.76
C ASN A 153 14.16 -6.14 2.57
N ILE A 154 14.79 -5.55 1.56
CA ILE A 154 15.29 -6.29 0.40
C ILE A 154 16.34 -7.32 0.81
N GLN A 155 17.28 -6.95 1.68
CA GLN A 155 18.29 -7.88 2.18
C GLN A 155 17.68 -9.07 2.94
N TYR A 156 16.64 -8.82 3.73
CA TYR A 156 15.87 -9.86 4.39
C TYR A 156 15.21 -10.80 3.37
N GLN A 157 14.50 -10.24 2.39
CA GLN A 157 13.83 -11.03 1.34
C GLN A 157 14.84 -11.87 0.54
N GLU A 158 15.97 -11.28 0.13
CA GLU A 158 17.04 -11.99 -0.61
C GLU A 158 17.60 -13.17 0.19
N LYS A 159 17.84 -12.95 1.50
CA LYS A 159 18.42 -13.97 2.38
C LYS A 159 17.45 -15.12 2.64
N GLU A 160 16.19 -14.82 2.92
CA GLU A 160 15.21 -15.83 3.35
C GLU A 160 14.56 -16.56 2.15
N TYR A 161 14.34 -15.85 1.04
CA TYR A 161 13.57 -16.37 -0.09
C TYR A 161 14.34 -16.38 -1.42
N GLY A 162 15.51 -15.73 -1.48
CA GLY A 162 16.32 -15.58 -2.68
C GLY A 162 16.03 -14.32 -3.48
N ALA A 163 17.01 -13.90 -4.29
CA ALA A 163 16.95 -12.64 -5.04
C ALA A 163 15.78 -12.56 -6.05
N GLY A 164 15.30 -13.69 -6.54
CA GLY A 164 14.16 -13.75 -7.46
C GLY A 164 12.79 -13.54 -6.77
N TRP A 165 12.75 -13.49 -5.46
CA TRP A 165 11.52 -13.21 -4.69
C TRP A 165 11.25 -11.72 -4.54
N VAL A 166 12.29 -10.88 -4.61
CA VAL A 166 12.19 -9.44 -4.40
C VAL A 166 11.41 -8.79 -5.54
N HIS A 167 10.23 -8.28 -5.27
CA HIS A 167 9.35 -7.69 -6.25
C HIS A 167 9.97 -6.45 -6.92
N TYR A 168 9.69 -6.21 -8.21
CA TYR A 168 10.28 -5.10 -8.98
C TYR A 168 10.02 -3.72 -8.35
N LEU A 169 8.91 -3.51 -7.65
CA LEU A 169 8.62 -2.26 -6.95
C LEU A 169 9.50 -2.06 -5.71
N ASP A 170 9.91 -3.12 -4.98
CA ASP A 170 10.88 -2.97 -3.89
C ASP A 170 12.20 -2.41 -4.44
N ARG A 171 12.68 -2.96 -5.58
CA ARG A 171 13.86 -2.47 -6.28
C ARG A 171 13.69 -1.04 -6.77
N TYR A 172 12.54 -0.75 -7.35
CA TYR A 172 12.22 0.58 -7.84
C TYR A 172 12.29 1.62 -6.73
N TYR A 173 11.63 1.39 -5.57
CA TYR A 173 11.64 2.35 -4.47
C TYR A 173 13.00 2.46 -3.79
N LEU A 174 13.80 1.39 -3.73
CA LEU A 174 15.20 1.53 -3.30
C LEU A 174 16.00 2.36 -4.31
N GLY A 175 15.77 2.19 -5.61
CA GLY A 175 16.33 3.05 -6.67
C GLY A 175 15.93 4.51 -6.49
N ILE A 176 14.67 4.80 -6.16
CA ILE A 176 14.20 6.15 -5.83
C ILE A 176 14.92 6.69 -4.60
N ALA A 177 15.09 5.90 -3.54
CA ALA A 177 15.82 6.35 -2.34
C ALA A 177 17.27 6.73 -2.65
N TYR A 178 17.97 5.98 -3.49
CA TYR A 178 19.30 6.37 -3.98
C TYR A 178 19.25 7.63 -4.87
N TYR A 179 18.26 7.76 -5.74
CA TYR A 179 18.06 8.93 -6.60
C TYR A 179 17.91 10.21 -5.78
N GLU A 180 17.06 10.20 -4.75
CA GLU A 180 16.84 11.35 -3.86
C GLU A 180 18.09 11.70 -3.03
N LYS A 181 18.97 10.73 -2.78
CA LYS A 181 20.28 10.93 -2.15
C LYS A 181 21.38 11.35 -3.14
N ASN A 182 21.07 11.52 -4.42
CA ASN A 182 22.00 11.79 -5.52
C ASN A 182 23.04 10.69 -5.78
N ASP A 183 22.80 9.46 -5.30
CA ASP A 183 23.62 8.27 -5.55
C ASP A 183 23.23 7.63 -6.88
N TYR A 184 23.35 8.38 -7.98
CA TYR A 184 22.80 8.01 -9.30
C TYR A 184 23.31 6.67 -9.83
N THR A 185 24.56 6.31 -9.55
CA THR A 185 25.14 5.02 -9.96
C THR A 185 24.42 3.85 -9.28
N LEU A 186 24.15 3.97 -7.98
CA LEU A 186 23.45 2.94 -7.21
C LEU A 186 21.96 2.92 -7.55
N ALA A 187 21.36 4.07 -7.80
CA ALA A 187 19.99 4.17 -8.30
C ALA A 187 19.80 3.40 -9.62
N ILE A 188 20.70 3.60 -10.60
CA ILE A 188 20.70 2.88 -11.88
C ILE A 188 20.77 1.37 -11.64
N ALA A 189 21.64 0.91 -10.73
CA ALA A 189 21.79 -0.52 -10.46
C ALA A 189 20.49 -1.15 -9.91
N GLU A 190 19.75 -0.44 -9.06
CA GLU A 190 18.46 -0.95 -8.56
C GLU A 190 17.35 -0.84 -9.63
N PHE A 191 17.32 0.23 -10.43
CA PHE A 191 16.40 0.29 -11.57
C PHE A 191 16.68 -0.81 -12.61
N ASP A 192 17.95 -1.19 -12.83
CA ASP A 192 18.29 -2.31 -13.69
C ASP A 192 17.75 -3.65 -13.17
N LYS A 193 17.79 -3.86 -11.86
CA LYS A 193 17.20 -5.06 -11.25
C LYS A 193 15.67 -5.05 -11.41
N ALA A 194 15.01 -3.90 -11.20
CA ALA A 194 13.57 -3.77 -11.44
C ALA A 194 13.21 -4.05 -12.91
N LEU A 195 13.99 -3.52 -13.87
CA LEU A 195 13.79 -3.72 -15.30
C LEU A 195 14.13 -5.13 -15.77
N LYS A 196 14.94 -5.88 -15.02
CA LYS A 196 15.18 -7.31 -15.32
C LYS A 196 13.92 -8.14 -15.09
N GLU A 197 13.11 -7.78 -14.11
CA GLU A 197 11.85 -8.45 -13.79
C GLU A 197 10.69 -7.92 -14.64
N TYR A 198 10.61 -6.57 -14.80
CA TYR A 198 9.60 -5.91 -15.60
C TYR A 198 10.28 -5.00 -16.64
N SER A 199 10.67 -5.55 -17.78
CA SER A 199 11.54 -4.89 -18.77
C SER A 199 10.96 -3.60 -19.37
N ASN A 200 9.63 -3.50 -19.46
CA ASN A 200 8.92 -2.36 -20.03
C ASN A 200 8.45 -1.36 -18.98
N PHE A 201 8.83 -1.51 -17.72
CA PHE A 201 8.41 -0.62 -16.64
C PHE A 201 8.89 0.82 -16.89
N SER A 202 7.97 1.63 -17.41
CA SER A 202 8.24 3.00 -17.87
C SER A 202 8.79 3.91 -16.78
N ASP A 203 8.26 3.79 -15.57
CA ASP A 203 8.64 4.64 -14.44
C ASP A 203 10.11 4.42 -14.05
N ALA A 204 10.57 3.17 -14.02
CA ALA A 204 11.98 2.87 -13.79
C ALA A 204 12.88 3.36 -14.94
N GLN A 205 12.43 3.24 -16.19
CA GLN A 205 13.16 3.76 -17.35
C GLN A 205 13.29 5.28 -17.30
N TYR A 206 12.26 5.99 -16.86
CA TYR A 206 12.28 7.45 -16.67
C TYR A 206 13.34 7.86 -15.65
N TYR A 207 13.25 7.38 -14.40
CA TYR A 207 14.20 7.77 -13.36
C TYR A 207 15.63 7.33 -13.68
N LYS A 208 15.80 6.14 -14.26
CA LYS A 208 17.12 5.70 -14.74
C LYS A 208 17.66 6.64 -15.81
N SER A 209 16.86 7.14 -16.75
CA SER A 209 17.31 8.07 -17.77
C SER A 209 17.75 9.41 -17.16
N ILE A 210 17.06 9.90 -16.14
CA ILE A 210 17.49 11.11 -15.40
C ILE A 210 18.83 10.86 -14.71
N CYS A 211 19.01 9.73 -14.05
CA CYS A 211 20.29 9.37 -13.43
C CYS A 211 21.43 9.31 -14.44
N LEU A 212 21.20 8.71 -15.62
CA LEU A 212 22.18 8.69 -16.72
C LEU A 212 22.55 10.09 -17.19
N ASN A 213 21.59 11.00 -17.29
CA ASN A 213 21.85 12.39 -17.64
C ASN A 213 22.72 13.10 -16.62
N TYR A 214 22.44 12.93 -15.33
CA TYR A 214 23.28 13.49 -14.26
C TYR A 214 24.73 12.95 -14.28
N LEU A 215 24.91 11.71 -14.73
CA LEU A 215 26.24 11.11 -14.92
C LEU A 215 26.90 11.48 -16.27
N GLY A 216 26.32 12.40 -17.04
CA GLY A 216 26.86 12.87 -18.32
C GLY A 216 26.60 11.92 -19.51
N GLN A 217 25.87 10.82 -19.32
CA GLN A 217 25.56 9.83 -20.36
C GLN A 217 24.33 10.24 -21.18
N LYS A 218 24.39 11.44 -21.77
CA LYS A 218 23.25 12.13 -22.39
C LYS A 218 22.56 11.36 -23.49
N GLU A 219 23.32 10.70 -24.39
CA GLU A 219 22.72 9.95 -25.49
C GLU A 219 21.97 8.70 -25.00
N ALA A 220 22.55 7.97 -24.04
CA ALA A 220 21.89 6.83 -23.43
C ALA A 220 20.60 7.27 -22.68
N ALA A 221 20.66 8.40 -21.98
CA ALA A 221 19.52 9.00 -21.29
C ALA A 221 18.36 9.33 -22.27
N LYS A 222 18.66 9.97 -23.41
CA LYS A 222 17.66 10.31 -24.44
C LYS A 222 17.00 9.08 -25.04
N VAL A 223 17.80 8.07 -25.40
CA VAL A 223 17.29 6.81 -25.95
C VAL A 223 16.37 6.12 -24.96
N LEU A 224 16.81 5.98 -23.70
CA LEU A 224 16.01 5.32 -22.66
C LEU A 224 14.72 6.10 -22.33
N MET A 225 14.79 7.44 -22.26
CA MET A 225 13.62 8.30 -22.05
C MET A 225 12.60 8.12 -23.17
N GLY A 226 13.05 8.06 -24.42
CA GLY A 226 12.19 7.80 -25.59
C GLY A 226 11.50 6.44 -25.49
N THR A 227 12.26 5.39 -25.12
CA THR A 227 11.71 4.04 -24.90
C THR A 227 10.68 4.03 -23.76
N GLY A 228 11.01 4.67 -22.64
CA GLY A 228 10.10 4.76 -21.48
C GLY A 228 8.79 5.46 -21.83
N LYS A 229 8.85 6.54 -22.62
CA LYS A 229 7.64 7.23 -23.07
C LYS A 229 6.72 6.33 -23.90
N VAL A 230 7.29 5.58 -24.86
CA VAL A 230 6.53 4.63 -25.66
C VAL A 230 5.92 3.54 -24.80
N ASN A 231 6.67 3.02 -23.81
CA ASN A 231 6.16 2.02 -22.88
C ASN A 231 5.03 2.57 -22.01
N TYR A 232 5.16 3.81 -21.52
CA TYR A 232 4.08 4.46 -20.78
C TYR A 232 2.81 4.61 -21.62
N GLU A 233 2.93 5.06 -22.87
CA GLU A 233 1.81 5.20 -23.80
C GLU A 233 1.12 3.88 -24.13
N ASN A 234 1.85 2.76 -24.01
CA ASN A 234 1.32 1.39 -24.11
C ASN A 234 0.80 0.82 -22.77
N GLY A 235 0.81 1.60 -21.68
CA GLY A 235 0.28 1.21 -20.39
C GLY A 235 1.24 0.39 -19.51
N PHE A 236 2.52 0.30 -19.86
CA PHE A 236 3.53 -0.40 -19.07
C PHE A 236 4.03 0.48 -17.90
N THR A 237 3.18 0.68 -16.93
CA THR A 237 3.45 1.44 -15.69
C THR A 237 3.20 0.54 -14.47
N PHE A 238 2.95 1.10 -13.31
CA PHE A 238 2.59 0.35 -12.09
C PHE A 238 1.46 -0.65 -12.35
N ASN A 239 1.66 -1.91 -12.00
CA ASN A 239 0.70 -3.00 -12.21
C ASN A 239 0.13 -3.49 -10.87
N GLU A 240 -0.36 -2.53 -10.07
CA GLU A 240 -0.99 -2.79 -8.78
C GLU A 240 -2.51 -2.68 -8.88
N ASP A 241 -3.24 -3.58 -8.23
CA ASP A 241 -4.72 -3.58 -8.26
C ASP A 241 -5.34 -2.28 -7.74
N SER A 242 -4.69 -1.66 -6.76
CA SER A 242 -5.12 -0.38 -6.19
C SER A 242 -4.82 0.82 -7.09
N ASN A 243 -3.90 0.67 -8.06
CA ASN A 243 -3.50 1.74 -8.97
C ASN A 243 -4.65 2.30 -9.83
N LYS A 244 -5.66 1.50 -10.11
CA LYS A 244 -6.90 1.96 -10.79
C LYS A 244 -7.72 2.97 -9.99
N TYR A 245 -7.47 3.12 -8.70
CA TYR A 245 -8.17 4.06 -7.83
C TYR A 245 -7.31 5.25 -7.45
N GLU A 246 -6.04 5.02 -7.09
CA GLU A 246 -5.07 6.04 -6.71
C GLU A 246 -3.66 5.69 -7.19
N ASN A 247 -2.96 6.70 -7.71
CA ASN A 247 -1.57 6.53 -8.12
C ASN A 247 -0.68 6.31 -6.89
N TYR A 248 0.31 5.45 -7.07
CA TYR A 248 1.37 5.30 -6.09
C TYR A 248 2.29 6.53 -6.07
N PRO A 249 2.88 6.88 -4.92
CA PRO A 249 3.94 7.88 -4.89
C PRO A 249 5.07 7.56 -5.88
N TYR A 250 5.65 8.58 -6.50
CA TYR A 250 6.65 8.46 -7.58
C TYR A 250 6.16 7.75 -8.85
N GLN A 251 4.92 7.36 -8.95
CA GLN A 251 4.33 6.93 -10.22
C GLN A 251 4.16 8.13 -11.13
N LEU A 252 4.61 7.98 -12.37
CA LEU A 252 4.61 9.05 -13.36
C LEU A 252 3.30 9.10 -14.14
N THR A 253 2.84 10.33 -14.36
CA THR A 253 1.64 10.60 -15.17
C THR A 253 1.88 11.77 -16.12
N TRP A 254 1.63 13.01 -15.69
CA TRP A 254 1.84 14.22 -16.49
C TRP A 254 3.33 14.53 -16.76
N GLN A 255 4.25 14.03 -15.95
CA GLN A 255 5.69 14.24 -16.11
C GLN A 255 6.20 13.81 -17.49
N TRP A 256 5.55 12.84 -18.11
CA TRP A 256 5.88 12.41 -19.46
C TRP A 256 5.69 13.49 -20.52
N GLN A 257 4.83 14.49 -20.27
CA GLN A 257 4.63 15.63 -21.17
C GLN A 257 5.86 16.53 -21.26
N THR A 258 6.63 16.61 -20.17
CA THR A 258 7.83 17.44 -20.05
C THR A 258 9.13 16.65 -19.97
N ALA A 259 9.07 15.34 -20.13
CA ALA A 259 10.20 14.43 -19.94
C ALA A 259 11.46 14.83 -20.73
N GLN A 260 11.29 15.26 -21.99
CA GLN A 260 12.42 15.69 -22.83
C GLN A 260 13.12 16.96 -22.34
N LEU A 261 12.41 17.83 -21.61
CA LEU A 261 12.99 19.06 -21.05
C LEU A 261 13.96 18.76 -19.89
N MET A 262 13.81 17.60 -19.25
CA MET A 262 14.66 17.17 -18.13
C MET A 262 16.05 16.71 -18.58
N LEU A 263 16.27 16.54 -19.89
CA LEU A 263 17.53 16.05 -20.47
C LEU A 263 18.33 17.15 -21.20
N ASN A 264 17.89 18.39 -21.13
CA ASN A 264 18.59 19.55 -21.69
C ASN A 264 19.43 20.24 -20.62
#